data_82020bca6eff04daefbaadea0ed05ec9
#
_entry.id   82020bca6eff04daefbaadea0ed05ec9
#
_cell.length_a   1.000
_cell.length_b   1.000
_cell.length_c   1.000
_cell.angle_alpha   90.00
_cell.angle_beta   90.00
_cell.angle_gamma   90.00
#
_symmetry.space_group_name_H-M   'P 1'
#
loop_
_entity.id
_entity.type
_entity.pdbx_description
1 polymer ?
#
loop_
_entity_poly.entity_id
_entity_poly.type
_entity_poly.pdbx_seq_one_letter_code
_entity_poly.pdbx_strand_id
1 'polypeptide(L)'
;IKKIFKIDDSLFSFRLGIGCLPIYFGIMYLSFFHYLTYLNIIIMLALLQLPLLSILVNGSFKQNIIGHIYNKDINKYYFLLFIFFLLIIFTGTEYLTPGDKYRWVAIKQFIKFGGYTDVSYDFRNMSPLSAETFLLFGMVIRGESLALMINTLFPLFISISILDFYLIEEKVQLKVALFFTFIFIMNANFLIDATRGYISNTISFFIWLVYFSLYKWNKTNNVKYFIISIFFAGFVAGTKLHGLFVILLFGLFVLFNSMEKNNIYFIKSYFYDGYSCV
;
A
#
# COMPACT_ATOMS: atom_id res chain seq x y z
N ILE A 1 12.99 5.21 -7.03
CA ILE A 1 12.33 5.72 -5.81
C ILE A 1 13.38 6.18 -4.80
N LYS A 2 14.30 5.32 -4.34
CA LYS A 2 15.40 5.69 -3.41
C LYS A 2 16.20 6.91 -3.91
N LYS A 3 16.51 6.97 -5.21
CA LYS A 3 17.28 8.08 -5.83
C LYS A 3 16.46 9.38 -5.94
N ILE A 4 15.15 9.28 -6.24
CA ILE A 4 14.24 10.42 -6.39
C ILE A 4 13.90 11.02 -5.02
N PHE A 5 13.49 10.20 -4.06
CA PHE A 5 13.04 10.66 -2.76
C PHE A 5 14.14 10.72 -1.72
N LYS A 6 15.36 10.15 -1.99
CA LYS A 6 16.45 9.99 -1.01
C LYS A 6 15.96 9.42 0.33
N ILE A 7 15.08 8.44 0.26
CA ILE A 7 14.53 7.74 1.42
C ILE A 7 15.38 6.51 1.65
N ASP A 8 16.14 6.51 2.73
CA ASP A 8 16.95 5.39 3.19
C ASP A 8 16.09 4.42 4.01
N ASP A 9 15.11 3.81 3.35
CA ASP A 9 14.26 2.84 4.01
C ASP A 9 14.54 1.42 3.52
N SER A 10 14.63 0.53 4.49
CA SER A 10 14.92 -0.88 4.26
C SER A 10 13.68 -1.71 3.98
N LEU A 11 12.48 -1.23 4.37
CA LEU A 11 11.25 -2.02 4.24
C LEU A 11 10.84 -2.19 2.78
N PHE A 12 10.82 -3.46 2.35
CA PHE A 12 10.45 -3.85 0.99
C PHE A 12 9.02 -3.41 0.63
N SER A 13 8.10 -3.62 1.54
CA SER A 13 6.68 -3.27 1.38
C SER A 13 6.42 -1.78 1.23
N PHE A 14 7.18 -0.93 1.91
CA PHE A 14 7.10 0.51 1.76
C PHE A 14 7.47 0.94 0.33
N ARG A 15 8.52 0.34 -0.23
CA ARG A 15 8.92 0.56 -1.62
C ARG A 15 7.87 0.09 -2.61
N LEU A 16 7.23 -1.06 -2.33
CA LEU A 16 6.12 -1.57 -3.13
C LEU A 16 4.93 -0.61 -3.09
N GLY A 17 4.55 -0.13 -1.92
CA GLY A 17 3.45 0.83 -1.77
C GLY A 17 3.68 2.11 -2.56
N ILE A 18 4.88 2.69 -2.48
CA ILE A 18 5.24 3.86 -3.31
C ILE A 18 5.21 3.50 -4.79
N GLY A 19 5.62 2.29 -5.18
CA GLY A 19 5.55 1.80 -6.55
C GLY A 19 4.12 1.61 -7.08
N CYS A 20 3.17 1.32 -6.20
CA CYS A 20 1.75 1.21 -6.56
C CYS A 20 1.10 2.57 -6.88
N LEU A 21 1.56 3.67 -6.28
CA LEU A 21 0.97 5.00 -6.49
C LEU A 21 1.00 5.47 -7.96
N PRO A 22 2.13 5.41 -8.69
CA PRO A 22 2.15 5.79 -10.12
C PRO A 22 1.21 4.94 -10.98
N ILE A 23 1.10 3.65 -10.68
CA ILE A 23 0.15 2.76 -11.38
C ILE A 23 -1.28 3.21 -11.10
N TYR A 24 -1.59 3.45 -9.83
CA TYR A 24 -2.90 3.94 -9.40
C TYR A 24 -3.28 5.25 -10.09
N PHE A 25 -2.43 6.27 -9.99
CA PHE A 25 -2.71 7.57 -10.61
C PHE A 25 -2.77 7.49 -12.14
N GLY A 26 -1.94 6.67 -12.76
CA GLY A 26 -1.96 6.46 -14.20
C GLY A 26 -3.28 5.84 -14.68
N ILE A 27 -3.76 4.81 -13.99
CA ILE A 27 -5.04 4.17 -14.32
C ILE A 27 -6.22 5.10 -14.02
N MET A 28 -6.20 5.83 -12.90
CA MET A 28 -7.20 6.85 -12.62
C MET A 28 -7.25 7.91 -13.75
N TYR A 29 -6.10 8.40 -14.19
CA TYR A 29 -6.01 9.37 -15.28
C TYR A 29 -6.62 8.81 -16.56
N LEU A 30 -6.20 7.61 -16.98
CA LEU A 30 -6.76 6.95 -18.17
C LEU A 30 -8.26 6.74 -18.07
N SER A 31 -8.74 6.35 -16.88
CA SER A 31 -10.17 6.14 -16.64
C SER A 31 -10.99 7.42 -16.67
N PHE A 32 -10.45 8.50 -16.11
CA PHE A 32 -11.12 9.80 -16.06
C PHE A 32 -11.32 10.41 -17.44
N PHE A 33 -10.32 10.23 -18.32
CA PHE A 33 -10.37 10.76 -19.70
C PHE A 33 -10.92 9.75 -20.72
N HIS A 34 -11.48 8.63 -20.28
CA HIS A 34 -12.02 7.58 -21.16
C HIS A 34 -10.99 6.95 -22.12
N TYR A 35 -9.71 6.92 -21.72
CA TYR A 35 -8.61 6.28 -22.47
C TYR A 35 -8.21 4.91 -21.91
N LEU A 36 -9.07 4.28 -21.10
CA LEU A 36 -8.80 2.99 -20.47
C LEU A 36 -8.88 1.86 -21.50
N THR A 37 -7.80 1.67 -22.25
CA THR A 37 -7.64 0.56 -23.19
C THR A 37 -6.43 -0.28 -22.81
N TYR A 38 -6.40 -1.52 -23.28
CA TYR A 38 -5.24 -2.40 -23.11
C TYR A 38 -3.95 -1.75 -23.61
N LEU A 39 -3.97 -1.15 -24.80
CA LEU A 39 -2.80 -0.51 -25.39
C LEU A 39 -2.29 0.65 -24.54
N ASN A 40 -3.18 1.52 -24.07
CA ASN A 40 -2.80 2.68 -23.24
C ASN A 40 -2.22 2.26 -21.89
N ILE A 41 -2.73 1.17 -21.29
CA ILE A 41 -2.13 0.60 -20.06
C ILE A 41 -0.73 0.06 -20.35
N ILE A 42 -0.51 -0.64 -21.44
CA ILE A 42 0.83 -1.14 -21.81
C ILE A 42 1.81 0.02 -22.05
N ILE A 43 1.38 1.06 -22.77
CA ILE A 43 2.21 2.27 -22.97
C ILE A 43 2.54 2.91 -21.62
N MET A 44 1.55 3.09 -20.75
CA MET A 44 1.76 3.64 -19.41
C MET A 44 2.77 2.81 -18.60
N LEU A 45 2.63 1.48 -18.60
CA LEU A 45 3.57 0.59 -17.91
C LEU A 45 4.98 0.69 -18.50
N ALA A 46 5.11 0.74 -19.83
CA ALA A 46 6.39 0.92 -20.50
C ALA A 46 7.05 2.25 -20.09
N LEU A 47 6.29 3.34 -20.05
CA LEU A 47 6.79 4.64 -19.61
C LEU A 47 7.22 4.61 -18.13
N LEU A 48 6.47 3.93 -17.25
CA LEU A 48 6.83 3.78 -15.84
C LEU A 48 8.10 2.92 -15.64
N GLN A 49 8.45 2.08 -16.59
CA GLN A 49 9.67 1.28 -16.54
C GLN A 49 10.92 2.02 -17.02
N LEU A 50 10.80 3.13 -17.77
CA LEU A 50 11.95 3.89 -18.25
C LEU A 50 12.95 4.29 -17.14
N PRO A 51 12.51 4.81 -15.97
CA PRO A 51 13.42 5.07 -14.86
C PRO A 51 14.11 3.82 -14.31
N LEU A 52 13.44 2.65 -14.36
CA LEU A 52 14.03 1.38 -13.94
C LEU A 52 15.12 0.92 -14.91
N LEU A 53 14.90 1.07 -16.21
CA LEU A 53 15.91 0.78 -17.24
C LEU A 53 17.16 1.63 -17.04
N SER A 54 17.01 2.92 -16.73
CA SER A 54 18.16 3.80 -16.44
C SER A 54 19.00 3.32 -15.22
N ILE A 55 18.35 2.74 -14.22
CA ILE A 55 18.99 2.18 -13.02
C ILE A 55 19.70 0.87 -13.36
N LEU A 56 19.12 0.03 -14.21
CA LEU A 56 19.72 -1.23 -14.67
C LEU A 56 20.99 -0.99 -15.48
N VAL A 57 20.96 0.00 -16.39
CA VAL A 57 22.11 0.36 -17.23
C VAL A 57 23.26 0.90 -16.40
N ASN A 58 22.98 1.63 -15.32
CA ASN A 58 24.01 2.26 -14.47
C ASN A 58 24.68 1.30 -13.45
N GLY A 59 24.42 -0.02 -13.51
CA GLY A 59 25.12 -1.05 -12.71
C GLY A 59 24.90 -1.00 -11.18
N SER A 60 24.30 0.07 -10.66
CA SER A 60 24.07 0.26 -9.21
C SER A 60 22.98 -0.66 -8.63
N PHE A 61 22.23 -1.32 -9.51
CA PHE A 61 21.11 -2.21 -9.14
C PHE A 61 21.59 -3.51 -8.51
N LYS A 62 22.70 -4.06 -9.03
CA LYS A 62 23.24 -5.37 -8.60
C LYS A 62 23.73 -5.39 -7.15
N GLN A 63 24.34 -4.30 -6.68
CA GLN A 63 24.85 -4.20 -5.30
C GLN A 63 23.73 -3.98 -4.25
N ASN A 64 22.64 -3.29 -4.61
CA ASN A 64 21.58 -2.95 -3.66
C ASN A 64 20.55 -4.08 -3.45
N ILE A 65 20.28 -4.91 -4.46
CA ILE A 65 19.37 -6.07 -4.32
C ILE A 65 20.06 -7.22 -3.59
N ILE A 66 21.30 -7.50 -3.95
CA ILE A 66 22.06 -8.63 -3.37
C ILE A 66 22.25 -8.42 -1.86
N GLY A 67 22.49 -7.20 -1.39
CA GLY A 67 22.68 -6.92 0.04
C GLY A 67 21.44 -7.16 0.91
N HIS A 68 20.21 -7.04 0.36
CA HIS A 68 18.98 -7.25 1.12
C HIS A 68 18.45 -8.69 1.08
N ILE A 69 18.81 -9.45 0.05
CA ILE A 69 18.39 -10.85 -0.10
C ILE A 69 19.28 -11.80 0.75
N TYR A 70 20.37 -11.30 1.33
CA TYR A 70 21.42 -12.17 1.88
C TYR A 70 21.21 -12.69 3.30
N ASN A 71 20.10 -12.36 3.97
CA ASN A 71 19.78 -13.02 5.24
C ASN A 71 19.01 -14.32 4.96
N LYS A 72 19.77 -15.44 4.81
CA LYS A 72 19.25 -16.77 4.43
C LYS A 72 18.08 -17.24 5.31
N ASP A 73 18.05 -16.85 6.57
CA ASP A 73 17.02 -17.29 7.50
C ASP A 73 15.71 -16.53 7.30
N ILE A 74 15.75 -15.24 7.04
CA ILE A 74 14.55 -14.42 6.76
C ILE A 74 13.94 -14.81 5.42
N ASN A 75 14.75 -15.09 4.39
CA ASN A 75 14.28 -15.47 3.07
C ASN A 75 13.42 -16.74 3.05
N LYS A 76 13.68 -17.70 3.94
CA LYS A 76 12.83 -18.90 4.09
C LYS A 76 11.41 -18.53 4.46
N TYR A 77 11.22 -17.55 5.35
CA TYR A 77 9.88 -17.15 5.82
C TYR A 77 9.14 -16.33 4.79
N TYR A 78 9.83 -15.48 4.02
CA TYR A 78 9.20 -14.83 2.86
C TYR A 78 8.75 -15.83 1.81
N PHE A 79 9.57 -16.86 1.55
CA PHE A 79 9.22 -17.93 0.63
C PHE A 79 8.03 -18.76 1.14
N LEU A 80 7.99 -19.07 2.44
CA LEU A 80 6.85 -19.77 3.04
C LEU A 80 5.56 -18.93 2.98
N LEU A 81 5.64 -17.63 3.28
CA LEU A 81 4.51 -16.72 3.12
C LEU A 81 4.06 -16.67 1.66
N PHE A 82 4.98 -16.59 0.71
CA PHE A 82 4.66 -16.59 -0.71
C PHE A 82 3.94 -17.88 -1.13
N ILE A 83 4.47 -19.06 -0.74
CA ILE A 83 3.80 -20.34 -1.00
C ILE A 83 2.40 -20.38 -0.37
N PHE A 84 2.28 -19.94 0.88
CA PHE A 84 1.00 -19.91 1.58
C PHE A 84 -0.03 -19.08 0.79
N PHE A 85 0.34 -17.88 0.34
CA PHE A 85 -0.56 -17.05 -0.45
C PHE A 85 -0.80 -17.58 -1.86
N LEU A 86 0.16 -18.27 -2.48
CA LEU A 86 -0.09 -19.01 -3.72
C LEU A 86 -1.16 -20.08 -3.52
N LEU A 87 -1.09 -20.86 -2.45
CA LEU A 87 -2.11 -21.86 -2.12
C LEU A 87 -3.48 -21.20 -1.94
N ILE A 88 -3.56 -20.05 -1.27
CA ILE A 88 -4.80 -19.27 -1.13
C ILE A 88 -5.33 -18.85 -2.52
N ILE A 89 -4.48 -18.39 -3.43
CA ILE A 89 -4.88 -18.02 -4.79
C ILE A 89 -5.49 -19.25 -5.51
N PHE A 90 -4.85 -20.41 -5.41
CA PHE A 90 -5.33 -21.62 -6.08
C PHE A 90 -6.61 -22.17 -5.48
N THR A 91 -6.82 -22.01 -4.17
CA THR A 91 -8.02 -22.54 -3.49
C THR A 91 -9.20 -21.56 -3.50
N GLY A 92 -8.94 -20.27 -3.64
CA GLY A 92 -9.94 -19.21 -3.45
C GLY A 92 -10.70 -18.76 -4.68
N THR A 93 -10.37 -19.25 -5.87
CA THR A 93 -10.89 -18.70 -7.14
C THR A 93 -12.35 -19.05 -7.47
N GLU A 94 -13.05 -19.84 -6.66
CA GLU A 94 -14.32 -20.40 -7.08
C GLU A 94 -15.59 -19.63 -6.69
N TYR A 95 -15.55 -18.70 -5.73
CA TYR A 95 -16.81 -18.12 -5.23
C TYR A 95 -16.78 -16.61 -5.05
N LEU A 96 -17.17 -15.88 -6.11
CA LEU A 96 -17.66 -14.51 -5.95
C LEU A 96 -19.02 -14.55 -5.25
N THR A 97 -19.11 -14.00 -4.05
CA THR A 97 -20.40 -13.88 -3.36
C THR A 97 -21.33 -12.89 -4.10
N PRO A 98 -22.65 -13.04 -3.95
CA PRO A 98 -23.59 -12.09 -4.56
C PRO A 98 -23.29 -10.62 -4.21
N GLY A 99 -22.73 -10.36 -3.02
CA GLY A 99 -22.33 -9.03 -2.57
C GLY A 99 -21.17 -8.41 -3.35
N ASP A 100 -20.37 -9.20 -4.06
CA ASP A 100 -19.22 -8.71 -4.83
C ASP A 100 -19.56 -8.44 -6.29
N LYS A 101 -20.66 -9.02 -6.77
CA LYS A 101 -21.07 -8.93 -8.18
C LYS A 101 -21.25 -7.49 -8.64
N TYR A 102 -21.72 -6.58 -7.77
CA TYR A 102 -21.93 -5.19 -8.16
C TYR A 102 -20.63 -4.49 -8.56
N ARG A 103 -19.51 -4.78 -7.88
CA ARG A 103 -18.20 -4.21 -8.22
C ARG A 103 -17.68 -4.71 -9.55
N TRP A 104 -17.82 -6.00 -9.79
CA TRP A 104 -17.42 -6.60 -11.06
C TRP A 104 -18.25 -6.06 -12.21
N VAL A 105 -19.55 -5.80 -11.98
CA VAL A 105 -20.41 -5.15 -12.97
C VAL A 105 -19.92 -3.74 -13.26
N ALA A 106 -19.61 -2.94 -12.22
CA ALA A 106 -19.09 -1.59 -12.41
C ALA A 106 -17.75 -1.59 -13.17
N ILE A 107 -16.81 -2.46 -12.79
CA ILE A 107 -15.52 -2.59 -13.47
C ILE A 107 -15.72 -2.97 -14.95
N LYS A 108 -16.59 -3.92 -15.26
CA LYS A 108 -16.89 -4.32 -16.64
C LYS A 108 -17.50 -3.17 -17.44
N GLN A 109 -18.35 -2.36 -16.84
CA GLN A 109 -18.90 -1.17 -17.48
C GLN A 109 -17.81 -0.11 -17.74
N PHE A 110 -16.93 0.16 -16.79
CA PHE A 110 -15.80 1.09 -17.01
C PHE A 110 -14.91 0.64 -18.18
N ILE A 111 -14.65 -0.65 -18.30
CA ILE A 111 -13.89 -1.21 -19.44
C ILE A 111 -14.66 -1.01 -20.74
N LYS A 112 -15.97 -1.30 -20.75
CA LYS A 112 -16.82 -1.16 -21.94
C LYS A 112 -16.87 0.28 -22.44
N PHE A 113 -16.89 1.26 -21.56
CA PHE A 113 -16.95 2.68 -21.89
C PHE A 113 -15.59 3.37 -21.94
N GLY A 114 -14.50 2.62 -21.73
CA GLY A 114 -13.14 3.13 -21.76
C GLY A 114 -12.74 3.99 -20.56
N GLY A 115 -13.57 4.03 -19.51
CA GLY A 115 -13.30 4.84 -18.33
C GLY A 115 -14.45 4.88 -17.33
N TYR A 116 -14.32 5.74 -16.33
CA TYR A 116 -15.36 5.93 -15.33
C TYR A 116 -16.64 6.46 -15.97
N THR A 117 -17.73 5.78 -15.69
CA THR A 117 -19.06 6.15 -16.16
C THR A 117 -20.05 6.07 -15.01
N ASP A 118 -21.14 6.80 -15.10
CA ASP A 118 -22.22 6.73 -14.13
C ASP A 118 -22.90 5.35 -14.21
N VAL A 119 -22.78 4.61 -13.11
CA VAL A 119 -23.42 3.30 -12.92
C VAL A 119 -24.61 3.50 -12.01
N SER A 120 -25.66 4.12 -12.55
CA SER A 120 -26.82 4.63 -11.82
C SER A 120 -27.69 3.57 -11.12
N TYR A 121 -27.42 2.28 -11.35
CA TYR A 121 -28.27 1.19 -10.83
C TYR A 121 -28.03 0.83 -9.36
N ASP A 122 -26.89 1.26 -8.79
CA ASP A 122 -26.57 0.91 -7.41
C ASP A 122 -25.81 2.07 -6.74
N PHE A 123 -26.43 2.65 -5.69
CA PHE A 123 -25.82 3.72 -4.90
C PHE A 123 -24.42 3.36 -4.34
N ARG A 124 -24.10 2.06 -4.21
CA ARG A 124 -22.79 1.57 -3.79
C ARG A 124 -21.70 1.86 -4.82
N ASN A 125 -22.08 2.09 -6.07
CA ASN A 125 -21.15 2.45 -7.15
C ASN A 125 -20.78 3.96 -7.15
N MET A 126 -21.50 4.77 -6.36
CA MET A 126 -21.17 6.19 -6.16
C MET A 126 -20.03 6.38 -5.15
N SER A 127 -19.58 5.32 -4.49
CA SER A 127 -18.44 5.41 -3.59
C SER A 127 -17.12 5.58 -4.37
N PRO A 128 -16.17 6.33 -3.82
CA PRO A 128 -14.83 6.43 -4.43
C PRO A 128 -14.23 5.04 -4.69
N LEU A 129 -13.58 4.88 -5.84
CA LEU A 129 -13.18 3.57 -6.39
C LEU A 129 -11.66 3.36 -6.39
N SER A 130 -10.92 3.97 -5.46
CA SER A 130 -9.46 3.91 -5.46
C SER A 130 -8.90 2.49 -5.39
N ALA A 131 -9.46 1.62 -4.56
CA ALA A 131 -8.96 0.25 -4.44
C ALA A 131 -9.40 -0.62 -5.62
N GLU A 132 -10.57 -0.36 -6.19
CA GLU A 132 -11.07 -1.02 -7.39
C GLU A 132 -10.19 -0.74 -8.62
N THR A 133 -9.42 0.33 -8.62
CA THR A 133 -8.48 0.68 -9.68
C THR A 133 -7.46 -0.44 -9.95
N PHE A 134 -7.03 -1.16 -8.91
CA PHE A 134 -6.13 -2.32 -9.09
C PHE A 134 -6.86 -3.54 -9.68
N LEU A 135 -8.12 -3.74 -9.34
CA LEU A 135 -8.95 -4.76 -9.98
C LEU A 135 -9.20 -4.41 -11.45
N LEU A 136 -9.50 -3.15 -11.72
CA LEU A 136 -9.68 -2.63 -13.07
C LEU A 136 -8.43 -2.85 -13.93
N PHE A 137 -7.25 -2.56 -13.38
CA PHE A 137 -5.96 -2.83 -14.02
C PHE A 137 -5.81 -4.30 -14.44
N GLY A 138 -6.02 -5.24 -13.50
CA GLY A 138 -5.92 -6.67 -13.79
C GLY A 138 -6.95 -7.13 -14.84
N MET A 139 -8.16 -6.59 -14.72
CA MET A 139 -9.28 -6.93 -15.60
C MET A 139 -9.03 -6.51 -17.06
N VAL A 140 -8.48 -5.31 -17.29
CA VAL A 140 -8.17 -4.83 -18.65
C VAL A 140 -7.04 -5.64 -19.28
N ILE A 141 -6.05 -6.10 -18.50
CA ILE A 141 -4.91 -6.86 -19.04
C ILE A 141 -5.26 -8.30 -19.34
N ARG A 142 -5.90 -9.02 -18.42
CA ARG A 142 -6.14 -10.46 -18.56
C ARG A 142 -7.45 -10.96 -17.93
N GLY A 143 -8.39 -10.08 -17.65
CA GLY A 143 -9.68 -10.44 -17.08
C GLY A 143 -9.66 -10.72 -15.57
N GLU A 144 -10.71 -11.41 -15.12
CA GLU A 144 -11.01 -11.61 -13.69
C GLU A 144 -9.88 -12.33 -12.94
N SER A 145 -9.24 -13.33 -13.56
CA SER A 145 -8.18 -14.12 -12.92
C SER A 145 -6.99 -13.24 -12.49
N LEU A 146 -6.53 -12.34 -13.37
CA LEU A 146 -5.43 -11.45 -13.04
C LEU A 146 -5.84 -10.39 -11.99
N ALA A 147 -7.07 -9.90 -12.08
CA ALA A 147 -7.60 -8.96 -11.09
C ALA A 147 -7.62 -9.58 -9.68
N LEU A 148 -8.08 -10.83 -9.54
CA LEU A 148 -8.06 -11.57 -8.29
C LEU A 148 -6.63 -11.83 -7.79
N MET A 149 -5.72 -12.24 -8.67
CA MET A 149 -4.31 -12.44 -8.32
C MET A 149 -3.67 -11.16 -7.77
N ILE A 150 -3.90 -10.01 -8.43
CA ILE A 150 -3.38 -8.72 -7.96
C ILE A 150 -3.93 -8.39 -6.57
N ASN A 151 -5.24 -8.59 -6.36
CA ASN A 151 -5.85 -8.35 -5.07
C ASN A 151 -5.26 -9.23 -3.95
N THR A 152 -4.93 -10.48 -4.25
CA THR A 152 -4.32 -11.43 -3.29
C THR A 152 -2.86 -11.10 -2.99
N LEU A 153 -2.18 -10.30 -3.80
CA LEU A 153 -0.82 -9.81 -3.49
C LEU A 153 -0.82 -8.83 -2.30
N PHE A 154 -1.89 -8.07 -2.08
CA PHE A 154 -1.94 -7.11 -0.96
C PHE A 154 -1.90 -7.79 0.42
N PRO A 155 -2.63 -8.89 0.69
CA PRO A 155 -2.43 -9.68 1.90
C PRO A 155 -1.00 -10.18 2.10
N LEU A 156 -0.34 -10.62 1.03
CA LEU A 156 1.08 -11.00 1.09
C LEU A 156 1.95 -9.80 1.46
N PHE A 157 1.72 -8.64 0.82
CA PHE A 157 2.50 -7.43 1.07
C PHE A 157 2.34 -6.92 2.50
N ILE A 158 1.12 -6.94 3.07
CA ILE A 158 0.92 -6.53 4.45
C ILE A 158 1.57 -7.52 5.43
N SER A 159 1.52 -8.83 5.15
CA SER A 159 2.15 -9.85 5.99
C SER A 159 3.67 -9.71 6.01
N ILE A 160 4.29 -9.49 4.86
CA ILE A 160 5.73 -9.18 4.75
C ILE A 160 6.05 -7.87 5.49
N SER A 161 5.18 -6.85 5.34
CA SER A 161 5.38 -5.56 6.01
C SER A 161 5.40 -5.66 7.52
N ILE A 162 4.49 -6.44 8.09
CA ILE A 162 4.39 -6.65 9.53
C ILE A 162 5.64 -7.39 10.01
N LEU A 163 6.06 -8.44 9.30
CA LEU A 163 7.27 -9.18 9.63
C LEU A 163 8.51 -8.27 9.59
N ASP A 164 8.68 -7.51 8.52
CA ASP A 164 9.80 -6.57 8.37
C ASP A 164 9.81 -5.50 9.47
N PHE A 165 8.63 -4.96 9.80
CA PHE A 165 8.51 -3.95 10.84
C PHE A 165 9.04 -4.46 12.18
N TYR A 166 8.59 -5.64 12.61
CA TYR A 166 9.03 -6.21 13.87
C TYR A 166 10.52 -6.57 13.85
N LEU A 167 11.04 -7.10 12.74
CA LEU A 167 12.45 -7.50 12.65
C LEU A 167 13.41 -6.32 12.51
N ILE A 168 13.06 -5.35 11.69
CA ILE A 168 13.99 -4.27 11.28
C ILE A 168 13.82 -3.03 12.16
N GLU A 169 12.57 -2.62 12.40
CA GLU A 169 12.29 -1.40 13.16
C GLU A 169 12.29 -1.62 14.66
N GLU A 170 11.59 -2.66 15.12
CA GLU A 170 11.44 -2.96 16.53
C GLU A 170 12.54 -3.91 17.05
N LYS A 171 13.32 -4.52 16.12
CA LYS A 171 14.46 -5.41 16.42
C LYS A 171 14.11 -6.56 17.37
N VAL A 172 12.86 -7.04 17.28
CA VAL A 172 12.44 -8.19 18.09
C VAL A 172 12.97 -9.50 17.50
N GLN A 173 13.01 -10.54 18.33
CA GLN A 173 13.46 -11.85 17.90
C GLN A 173 12.54 -12.40 16.81
N LEU A 174 13.11 -13.13 15.85
CA LEU A 174 12.39 -13.71 14.71
C LEU A 174 11.15 -14.51 15.11
N LYS A 175 11.24 -15.31 16.18
CA LYS A 175 10.10 -16.12 16.68
C LYS A 175 8.92 -15.24 17.08
N VAL A 176 9.19 -14.11 17.73
CA VAL A 176 8.16 -13.15 18.18
C VAL A 176 7.56 -12.42 16.98
N ALA A 177 8.39 -11.98 16.02
CA ALA A 177 7.93 -11.34 14.80
C ALA A 177 7.01 -12.28 13.98
N LEU A 178 7.40 -13.55 13.85
CA LEU A 178 6.59 -14.57 13.18
C LEU A 178 5.27 -14.82 13.91
N PHE A 179 5.28 -14.86 15.25
CA PHE A 179 4.08 -15.05 16.04
C PHE A 179 3.06 -13.93 15.80
N PHE A 180 3.46 -12.67 15.84
CA PHE A 180 2.57 -11.54 15.54
C PHE A 180 2.08 -11.55 14.10
N THR A 181 2.96 -11.86 13.14
CA THR A 181 2.57 -11.99 11.72
C THR A 181 1.55 -13.11 11.54
N PHE A 182 1.75 -14.24 12.20
CA PHE A 182 0.85 -15.37 12.14
C PHE A 182 -0.53 -15.05 12.75
N ILE A 183 -0.59 -14.43 13.92
CA ILE A 183 -1.86 -13.97 14.53
C ILE A 183 -2.62 -13.07 13.55
N PHE A 184 -1.93 -12.14 12.89
CA PHE A 184 -2.56 -11.27 11.92
C PHE A 184 -3.13 -12.04 10.74
N ILE A 185 -2.37 -12.96 10.16
CA ILE A 185 -2.78 -13.77 9.00
C ILE A 185 -3.95 -14.70 9.36
N MET A 186 -3.97 -15.26 10.56
CA MET A 186 -5.02 -16.18 11.02
C MET A 186 -6.37 -15.51 11.31
N ASN A 187 -6.46 -14.19 11.14
CA ASN A 187 -7.75 -13.51 11.19
C ASN A 187 -8.65 -14.02 10.03
N ALA A 188 -9.79 -14.63 10.39
CA ALA A 188 -10.68 -15.25 9.42
C ALA A 188 -11.15 -14.27 8.33
N ASN A 189 -11.47 -13.02 8.71
CA ASN A 189 -11.89 -12.01 7.75
C ASN A 189 -10.77 -11.66 6.75
N PHE A 190 -9.51 -11.58 7.24
CA PHE A 190 -8.35 -11.33 6.39
C PHE A 190 -8.17 -12.43 5.33
N LEU A 191 -8.30 -13.69 5.73
CA LEU A 191 -8.19 -14.83 4.81
C LEU A 191 -9.37 -14.89 3.83
N ILE A 192 -10.59 -14.70 4.31
CA ILE A 192 -11.79 -14.68 3.47
C ILE A 192 -11.70 -13.57 2.42
N ASP A 193 -11.28 -12.37 2.82
CA ASP A 193 -11.11 -11.24 1.90
C ASP A 193 -9.99 -11.49 0.88
N ALA A 194 -8.95 -12.23 1.27
CA ALA A 194 -7.87 -12.62 0.35
C ALA A 194 -8.36 -13.56 -0.77
N THR A 195 -9.29 -14.48 -0.44
CA THR A 195 -9.80 -15.47 -1.42
C THR A 195 -10.90 -14.93 -2.31
N ARG A 196 -11.66 -13.93 -1.86
CA ARG A 196 -12.89 -13.47 -2.52
C ARG A 196 -12.74 -12.20 -3.37
N GLY A 197 -11.54 -11.66 -3.50
CA GLY A 197 -11.33 -10.43 -4.25
C GLY A 197 -11.90 -9.18 -3.59
N TYR A 198 -12.14 -9.21 -2.27
CA TYR A 198 -12.51 -8.02 -1.52
C TYR A 198 -11.36 -7.03 -1.44
N ILE A 199 -11.67 -5.76 -1.62
CA ILE A 199 -10.70 -4.66 -1.56
C ILE A 199 -10.22 -4.33 -0.14
N SER A 200 -10.79 -4.96 0.89
CA SER A 200 -10.46 -4.67 2.29
C SER A 200 -8.97 -4.87 2.58
N ASN A 201 -8.36 -5.90 2.01
CA ASN A 201 -6.93 -6.15 2.17
C ASN A 201 -6.06 -5.12 1.45
N THR A 202 -6.48 -4.63 0.29
CA THR A 202 -5.84 -3.50 -0.39
C THR A 202 -5.89 -2.25 0.49
N ILE A 203 -7.05 -1.94 1.04
CA ILE A 203 -7.23 -0.81 1.95
C ILE A 203 -6.35 -0.98 3.19
N SER A 204 -6.35 -2.17 3.82
CA SER A 204 -5.56 -2.47 5.00
C SER A 204 -4.06 -2.30 4.74
N PHE A 205 -3.57 -2.69 3.57
CA PHE A 205 -2.18 -2.47 3.19
C PHE A 205 -1.84 -0.97 3.14
N PHE A 206 -2.68 -0.15 2.52
CA PHE A 206 -2.42 1.29 2.46
C PHE A 206 -2.61 1.98 3.82
N ILE A 207 -3.54 1.54 4.67
CA ILE A 207 -3.64 1.99 6.08
C ILE A 207 -2.34 1.69 6.83
N TRP A 208 -1.80 0.49 6.66
CA TRP A 208 -0.51 0.11 7.24
C TRP A 208 0.61 1.03 6.77
N LEU A 209 0.66 1.37 5.48
CA LEU A 209 1.65 2.29 4.93
C LEU A 209 1.50 3.72 5.47
N VAL A 210 0.27 4.19 5.72
CA VAL A 210 0.02 5.47 6.43
C VAL A 210 0.65 5.43 7.81
N TYR A 211 0.31 4.41 8.61
CA TYR A 211 0.86 4.23 9.95
C TYR A 211 2.39 4.19 9.94
N PHE A 212 2.97 3.36 9.08
CA PHE A 212 4.42 3.21 8.98
C PHE A 212 5.11 4.51 8.57
N SER A 213 4.53 5.24 7.62
CA SER A 213 5.08 6.54 7.20
C SER A 213 5.04 7.57 8.33
N LEU A 214 3.95 7.62 9.10
CA LEU A 214 3.82 8.50 10.27
C LEU A 214 4.80 8.11 11.39
N TYR A 215 4.95 6.80 11.65
CA TYR A 215 5.93 6.28 12.60
C TYR A 215 7.35 6.74 12.23
N LYS A 216 7.74 6.58 10.94
CA LYS A 216 9.04 7.02 10.44
C LYS A 216 9.20 8.53 10.50
N TRP A 217 8.18 9.29 10.13
CA TRP A 217 8.21 10.74 10.27
C TRP A 217 8.44 11.16 11.72
N ASN A 218 7.71 10.60 12.67
CA ASN A 218 7.87 10.90 14.08
C ASN A 218 9.28 10.56 14.61
N LYS A 219 9.81 9.39 14.20
CA LYS A 219 11.14 8.91 14.62
C LYS A 219 12.29 9.71 14.00
N THR A 220 12.16 10.14 12.73
CA THR A 220 13.26 10.76 11.97
C THR A 220 13.11 12.26 11.73
N ASN A 221 11.94 12.83 11.98
CA ASN A 221 11.54 14.19 11.62
C ASN A 221 11.70 14.51 10.11
N ASN A 222 11.79 13.50 9.24
CA ASN A 222 11.95 13.69 7.81
C ASN A 222 10.58 13.94 7.15
N VAL A 223 10.38 15.18 6.70
CA VAL A 223 9.12 15.66 6.07
C VAL A 223 8.68 14.79 4.88
N LYS A 224 9.61 14.11 4.21
CA LYS A 224 9.26 13.23 3.07
C LYS A 224 8.35 12.09 3.47
N TYR A 225 8.55 11.50 4.65
CA TYR A 225 7.65 10.47 5.16
C TYR A 225 6.26 11.03 5.45
N PHE A 226 6.18 12.26 5.94
CA PHE A 226 4.90 12.94 6.13
C PHE A 226 4.16 13.16 4.80
N ILE A 227 4.86 13.67 3.78
CA ILE A 227 4.27 13.86 2.44
C ILE A 227 3.76 12.54 1.86
N ILE A 228 4.54 11.45 1.96
CA ILE A 228 4.14 10.13 1.48
C ILE A 228 2.94 9.61 2.27
N SER A 229 2.87 9.84 3.58
CA SER A 229 1.71 9.44 4.38
C SER A 229 0.41 10.13 3.92
N ILE A 230 0.48 11.40 3.47
CA ILE A 230 -0.66 12.12 2.90
C ILE A 230 -1.15 11.42 1.61
N PHE A 231 -0.24 11.02 0.72
CA PHE A 231 -0.62 10.29 -0.50
C PHE A 231 -1.31 8.96 -0.19
N PHE A 232 -0.79 8.19 0.76
CA PHE A 232 -1.43 6.94 1.18
C PHE A 232 -2.77 7.18 1.88
N ALA A 233 -2.87 8.20 2.74
CA ALA A 233 -4.13 8.56 3.39
C ALA A 233 -5.18 9.02 2.37
N GLY A 234 -4.78 9.81 1.37
CA GLY A 234 -5.64 10.20 0.26
C GLY A 234 -6.15 9.00 -0.55
N PHE A 235 -5.27 8.02 -0.83
CA PHE A 235 -5.69 6.76 -1.45
C PHE A 235 -6.76 6.04 -0.62
N VAL A 236 -6.53 5.87 0.69
CA VAL A 236 -7.47 5.20 1.60
C VAL A 236 -8.80 5.93 1.66
N ALA A 237 -8.79 7.27 1.76
CA ALA A 237 -10.01 8.08 1.75
C ALA A 237 -10.81 7.93 0.47
N GLY A 238 -10.12 7.82 -0.67
CA GLY A 238 -10.71 7.58 -1.99
C GLY A 238 -11.22 6.17 -2.22
N THR A 239 -11.26 5.28 -1.20
CA THR A 239 -11.72 3.90 -1.38
C THR A 239 -13.14 3.66 -0.88
N LYS A 240 -13.44 4.15 0.29
CA LYS A 240 -14.74 4.00 0.96
C LYS A 240 -14.95 5.13 1.95
N LEU A 241 -16.22 5.36 2.31
CA LEU A 241 -16.58 6.33 3.35
C LEU A 241 -15.81 6.08 4.67
N HIS A 242 -15.56 4.82 5.02
CA HIS A 242 -14.75 4.44 6.18
C HIS A 242 -13.29 4.95 6.09
N GLY A 243 -12.77 5.19 4.90
CA GLY A 243 -11.44 5.79 4.70
C GLY A 243 -11.34 7.21 5.24
N LEU A 244 -12.45 7.94 5.37
CA LEU A 244 -12.48 9.25 6.00
C LEU A 244 -12.10 9.20 7.48
N PHE A 245 -12.42 8.10 8.18
CA PHE A 245 -11.97 7.91 9.56
C PHE A 245 -10.44 7.82 9.65
N VAL A 246 -9.78 7.27 8.64
CA VAL A 246 -8.31 7.23 8.59
C VAL A 246 -7.73 8.63 8.46
N ILE A 247 -8.37 9.51 7.65
CA ILE A 247 -7.96 10.93 7.58
C ILE A 247 -8.17 11.64 8.92
N LEU A 248 -9.30 11.39 9.59
CA LEU A 248 -9.57 11.95 10.90
C LEU A 248 -8.48 11.53 11.91
N LEU A 249 -8.21 10.22 12.00
CA LEU A 249 -7.16 9.69 12.90
C LEU A 249 -5.77 10.22 12.52
N PHE A 250 -5.48 10.34 11.24
CA PHE A 250 -4.26 10.95 10.73
C PHE A 250 -4.15 12.41 11.20
N GLY A 251 -5.19 13.20 11.03
CA GLY A 251 -5.23 14.59 11.48
C GLY A 251 -5.03 14.73 12.99
N LEU A 252 -5.73 13.90 13.78
CA LEU A 252 -5.56 13.86 15.24
C LEU A 252 -4.13 13.49 15.63
N PHE A 253 -3.53 12.47 15.01
CA PHE A 253 -2.13 12.10 15.28
C PHE A 253 -1.17 13.25 15.00
N VAL A 254 -1.34 13.95 13.86
CA VAL A 254 -0.50 15.12 13.51
C VAL A 254 -0.67 16.25 14.51
N LEU A 255 -1.91 16.54 14.93
CA LEU A 255 -2.19 17.56 15.93
C LEU A 255 -1.53 17.23 17.28
N PHE A 256 -1.74 16.03 17.82
CA PHE A 256 -1.16 15.61 19.09
C PHE A 256 0.38 15.62 19.05
N ASN A 257 0.98 15.12 18.00
CA ASN A 257 2.44 15.11 17.84
C ASN A 257 3.01 16.54 17.73
N SER A 258 2.28 17.46 17.08
CA SER A 258 2.65 18.88 17.00
C SER A 258 2.56 19.57 18.37
N MET A 259 1.50 19.29 19.13
CA MET A 259 1.32 19.84 20.49
C MET A 259 2.40 19.32 21.43
N GLU A 260 2.72 18.05 21.39
CA GLU A 260 3.78 17.45 22.22
C GLU A 260 5.14 18.10 21.92
N LYS A 261 5.50 18.26 20.65
CA LYS A 261 6.74 18.92 20.24
C LYS A 261 6.80 20.38 20.67
N ASN A 262 5.71 21.12 20.52
CA ASN A 262 5.64 22.52 20.96
C ASN A 262 5.77 22.64 22.47
N ASN A 263 5.13 21.76 23.25
CA ASN A 263 5.27 21.71 24.69
C ASN A 263 6.72 21.42 25.14
N ILE A 264 7.41 20.51 24.42
CA ILE A 264 8.82 20.21 24.70
C ILE A 264 9.71 21.42 24.38
N TYR A 265 9.45 22.17 23.32
CA TYR A 265 10.17 23.39 23.00
C TYR A 265 9.91 24.48 24.08
N PHE A 266 8.66 24.62 24.49
CA PHE A 266 8.28 25.59 25.56
C PHE A 266 8.95 25.23 26.88
N ILE A 267 8.95 23.98 27.30
CA ILE A 267 9.63 23.49 28.50
C ILE A 267 11.15 23.70 28.40
N LYS A 268 11.76 23.36 27.27
CA LYS A 268 13.19 23.57 27.06
C LYS A 268 13.57 25.05 27.12
N SER A 269 12.83 25.95 26.48
CA SER A 269 13.12 27.39 26.56
C SER A 269 13.00 27.92 27.99
N TYR A 270 11.99 27.45 28.72
CA TYR A 270 11.78 27.87 30.12
C TYR A 270 12.90 27.41 31.07
N PHE A 271 13.46 26.22 30.86
CA PHE A 271 14.52 25.66 31.68
C PHE A 271 15.92 26.12 31.28
N TYR A 272 16.17 26.44 30.01
CA TYR A 272 17.50 26.86 29.55
C TYR A 272 17.72 28.37 29.63
N ASP A 273 16.69 29.17 29.35
CA ASP A 273 16.81 30.65 29.44
C ASP A 273 16.66 31.17 30.89
N GLY A 274 16.12 30.34 31.79
CA GLY A 274 15.99 30.68 33.22
C GLY A 274 17.28 30.57 34.05
N TYR A 275 18.33 29.94 33.53
CA TYR A 275 19.62 29.77 34.24
C TYR A 275 20.76 30.65 33.72
N SER A 276 20.50 31.55 32.78
CA SER A 276 21.50 32.47 32.25
C SER A 276 21.46 33.88 32.93
N CYS A 277 20.66 34.03 33.96
CA CYS A 277 20.59 35.28 34.76
C CYS A 277 20.91 35.03 36.25
N VAL A 278 22.11 34.49 36.55
CA VAL A 278 22.74 34.61 37.86
C VAL A 278 24.24 34.75 37.69
#